data_3e38ce7d3b19d8c697cc8bdfe4eb9a6f
#
_entry.id   3e38ce7d3b19d8c697cc8bdfe4eb9a6f
#
_cell.length_a   1.000
_cell.length_b   1.000
_cell.length_c   1.000
_cell.angle_alpha   90.00
_cell.angle_beta   90.00
_cell.angle_gamma   90.00
#
_symmetry.space_group_name_H-M   'P 1'
#
loop_
_entity.id
_entity.type
_entity.pdbx_description
1 polymer ?
#
loop_
_entity_poly.entity_id
_entity_poly.type
_entity_poly.pdbx_seq_one_letter_code
_entity_poly.pdbx_strand_id
1 'polypeptide(L)'
;VLLMSCFFAYRILTFSNSEPMGYLLARLICFVFALLIILQNIKSKVTIWGPTFLAVSYVLIVTFNILIFTQTSINDFTDAALWPLLFLTIYEVTAQNCISEVSLFRILKITKIVCLGYSFVLVIEHILGIIPGTSEMFPTYVLLALVPFSLYEMDMEHGIKFNVIYLICTFLIMLMTSKRSCILVLAVGIMGYFLVKAKIQGRNVKAIVNKMAKYIFAILVIFFAMYFVTKLMKLDIVERLNEMLNGDTNGRSAIWENVLEAFNASTLSKKMIGHGYHAFRFYKYSGYMYILNGNLAHNDYLNTLYDYGIIGVAVYVSFLLSMIKELLLLIKKKSEIAPAFTFSIVLLGFLTFVSYFGIESRIINYVAIFWGYTLAIKRFDIKN
;
A
#
# COMPACT_ATOMS: atom_id res chain seq x y z
N VAL A 1 3.81 0.35 17.13
CA VAL A 1 2.45 0.25 16.57
C VAL A 1 1.55 1.37 17.06
N LEU A 2 1.41 1.61 18.40
CA LEU A 2 0.59 2.72 18.94
C LEU A 2 1.03 4.08 18.36
N LEU A 3 2.32 4.35 18.40
CA LEU A 3 2.91 5.59 17.87
C LEU A 3 2.63 5.76 16.37
N MET A 4 2.67 4.67 15.62
CA MET A 4 2.29 4.66 14.20
C MET A 4 0.79 4.89 13.99
N SER A 5 -0.06 4.26 14.79
CA SER A 5 -1.51 4.50 14.69
C SER A 5 -1.85 5.95 15.04
N CYS A 6 -1.20 6.55 16.03
CA CYS A 6 -1.32 7.97 16.35
C CYS A 6 -0.79 8.86 15.21
N PHE A 7 0.34 8.48 14.60
CA PHE A 7 0.92 9.17 13.46
C PHE A 7 -0.04 9.19 12.26
N PHE A 8 -0.62 8.04 11.91
CA PHE A 8 -1.57 7.94 10.81
C PHE A 8 -2.90 8.62 11.12
N ALA A 9 -3.40 8.51 12.36
CA ALA A 9 -4.58 9.25 12.81
C ALA A 9 -4.34 10.77 12.72
N TYR A 10 -3.18 11.25 13.16
CA TYR A 10 -2.80 12.66 13.06
C TYR A 10 -2.76 13.12 11.60
N ARG A 11 -2.14 12.34 10.70
CA ARG A 11 -2.09 12.65 9.27
C ARG A 11 -3.49 12.69 8.63
N ILE A 12 -4.36 11.81 9.05
CA ILE A 12 -5.76 11.81 8.63
C ILE A 12 -6.46 13.10 9.08
N LEU A 13 -6.18 13.59 10.28
CA LEU A 13 -6.86 14.75 10.87
C LEU A 13 -6.27 16.11 10.43
N THR A 14 -5.06 16.15 9.89
CA THR A 14 -4.40 17.40 9.49
C THR A 14 -4.34 17.54 7.97
N PHE A 15 -5.46 17.89 7.38
CA PHE A 15 -5.56 18.24 5.96
C PHE A 15 -5.08 19.66 5.72
N SER A 16 -3.82 19.84 5.39
CA SER A 16 -3.36 21.05 4.71
C SER A 16 -2.36 20.68 3.63
N ASN A 17 -2.38 21.40 2.51
CA ASN A 17 -1.45 21.24 1.40
C ASN A 17 0.01 21.54 1.78
N SER A 18 0.27 22.08 2.97
CA SER A 18 1.58 22.19 3.60
C SER A 18 1.75 21.05 4.58
N GLU A 19 2.85 20.28 4.48
CA GLU A 19 3.16 19.24 5.45
C GLU A 19 3.30 19.89 6.85
N PRO A 20 2.36 19.64 7.78
CA PRO A 20 2.45 20.29 9.08
C PRO A 20 3.67 19.75 9.84
N MET A 21 4.35 20.65 10.56
CA MET A 21 5.55 20.33 11.34
C MET A 21 5.38 19.08 12.21
N GLY A 22 4.17 18.85 12.73
CA GLY A 22 3.85 17.68 13.53
C GLY A 22 3.88 16.36 12.75
N TYR A 23 3.58 16.39 11.45
CA TYR A 23 3.71 15.20 10.58
C TYR A 23 5.17 14.80 10.43
N LEU A 24 6.03 15.77 10.13
CA LEU A 24 7.47 15.54 10.02
C LEU A 24 8.03 14.99 11.34
N LEU A 25 7.68 15.63 12.46
CA LEU A 25 8.15 15.21 13.78
C LEU A 25 7.70 13.77 14.11
N ALA A 26 6.43 13.44 13.87
CA ALA A 26 5.92 12.09 14.12
C ALA A 26 6.62 11.05 13.23
N ARG A 27 6.90 11.37 11.96
CA ARG A 27 7.63 10.50 11.03
C ARG A 27 9.08 10.30 11.47
N LEU A 28 9.78 11.38 11.86
CA LEU A 28 11.13 11.32 12.40
C LEU A 28 11.20 10.48 13.68
N ILE A 29 10.24 10.65 14.59
CA ILE A 29 10.14 9.85 15.80
C ILE A 29 9.99 8.37 15.44
N CYS A 30 9.08 8.01 14.54
CA CYS A 30 8.91 6.63 14.08
C CYS A 30 10.18 6.06 13.47
N PHE A 31 10.86 6.85 12.65
CA PHE A 31 12.12 6.49 12.01
C PHE A 31 13.22 6.23 13.03
N VAL A 32 13.42 7.15 13.99
CA VAL A 32 14.43 7.02 15.05
C VAL A 32 14.15 5.79 15.92
N PHE A 33 12.89 5.58 16.34
CA PHE A 33 12.54 4.39 17.11
C PHE A 33 12.76 3.10 16.34
N ALA A 34 12.38 3.04 15.06
CA ALA A 34 12.63 1.89 14.22
C ALA A 34 14.13 1.58 14.12
N LEU A 35 14.93 2.62 13.90
CA LEU A 35 16.39 2.49 13.83
C LEU A 35 16.99 2.01 15.17
N LEU A 36 16.58 2.62 16.30
CA LEU A 36 17.05 2.21 17.63
C LEU A 36 16.74 0.76 17.95
N ILE A 37 15.51 0.30 17.62
CA ILE A 37 15.12 -1.10 17.81
C ILE A 37 15.99 -2.02 16.96
N ILE A 38 16.23 -1.69 15.69
CA ILE A 38 17.11 -2.47 14.82
C ILE A 38 18.53 -2.52 15.39
N LEU A 39 19.08 -1.37 15.80
CA LEU A 39 20.43 -1.29 16.36
C LEU A 39 20.58 -2.07 17.68
N GLN A 40 19.59 -2.03 18.57
CA GLN A 40 19.57 -2.84 19.78
C GLN A 40 19.58 -4.34 19.49
N ASN A 41 18.89 -4.74 18.43
CA ASN A 41 18.71 -6.14 18.04
C ASN A 41 19.82 -6.69 17.15
N ILE A 42 20.67 -5.84 16.56
CA ILE A 42 21.85 -6.29 15.79
C ILE A 42 22.76 -7.19 16.66
N LYS A 43 22.80 -7.00 17.97
CA LYS A 43 23.55 -7.86 18.90
C LYS A 43 22.94 -9.26 19.06
N SER A 44 21.66 -9.44 18.83
CA SER A 44 20.95 -10.73 18.89
C SER A 44 20.79 -11.27 17.47
N LYS A 45 21.76 -11.99 16.93
CA LYS A 45 21.72 -12.77 15.67
C LYS A 45 20.55 -12.43 14.74
N VAL A 46 20.54 -11.23 14.17
CA VAL A 46 19.61 -10.86 13.08
C VAL A 46 19.78 -11.91 11.98
N THR A 47 18.80 -12.75 11.79
CA THR A 47 18.82 -13.73 10.70
C THR A 47 18.52 -13.00 9.40
N ILE A 48 19.58 -12.50 8.76
CA ILE A 48 19.47 -11.91 7.42
C ILE A 48 19.10 -13.02 6.45
N TRP A 49 17.92 -12.91 5.87
CA TRP A 49 17.43 -13.82 4.84
C TRP A 49 16.83 -13.03 3.69
N GLY A 50 16.41 -13.66 2.57
CA GLY A 50 16.04 -12.99 1.32
C GLY A 50 15.30 -11.66 1.46
N PRO A 51 14.05 -11.62 1.99
CA PRO A 51 13.30 -10.37 2.11
C PRO A 51 13.95 -9.32 3.02
N THR A 52 14.53 -9.71 4.16
CA THR A 52 15.19 -8.76 5.07
C THR A 52 16.47 -8.19 4.47
N PHE A 53 17.26 -9.02 3.77
CA PHE A 53 18.43 -8.56 3.03
C PHE A 53 18.05 -7.53 1.96
N LEU A 54 16.99 -7.79 1.19
CA LEU A 54 16.55 -6.89 0.13
C LEU A 54 15.97 -5.58 0.70
N ALA A 55 15.27 -5.63 1.83
CA ALA A 55 14.82 -4.44 2.53
C ALA A 55 15.99 -3.57 3.02
N VAL A 56 17.03 -4.18 3.61
CA VAL A 56 18.26 -3.48 3.99
C VAL A 56 18.95 -2.89 2.76
N SER A 57 19.07 -3.65 1.67
CA SER A 57 19.67 -3.17 0.42
C SER A 57 18.93 -1.96 -0.14
N TYR A 58 17.59 -1.96 -0.06
CA TYR A 58 16.78 -0.81 -0.48
C TYR A 58 17.07 0.43 0.39
N VAL A 59 17.14 0.28 1.72
CA VAL A 59 17.54 1.39 2.62
C VAL A 59 18.92 1.93 2.27
N LEU A 60 19.88 1.05 1.98
CA LEU A 60 21.24 1.48 1.58
C LEU A 60 21.23 2.26 0.26
N ILE A 61 20.46 1.81 -0.74
CA ILE A 61 20.31 2.51 -2.02
C ILE A 61 19.72 3.91 -1.79
N VAL A 62 18.64 4.00 -1.01
CA VAL A 62 18.02 5.29 -0.66
C VAL A 62 18.99 6.19 0.07
N THR A 63 19.75 5.66 1.05
CA THR A 63 20.76 6.42 1.79
C THR A 63 21.87 6.92 0.88
N PHE A 64 22.40 6.04 0.02
CA PHE A 64 23.43 6.41 -0.94
C PHE A 64 22.96 7.49 -1.92
N ASN A 65 21.74 7.34 -2.40
CA ASN A 65 21.11 8.27 -3.32
C ASN A 65 21.00 9.69 -2.73
N ILE A 66 20.63 9.81 -1.44
CA ILE A 66 20.54 11.08 -0.74
C ILE A 66 21.91 11.72 -0.51
N LEU A 67 22.93 10.93 -0.21
CA LEU A 67 24.28 11.44 -0.02
C LEU A 67 24.87 12.03 -1.31
N ILE A 68 24.46 11.50 -2.47
CA ILE A 68 24.96 11.95 -3.78
C ILE A 68 24.14 13.14 -4.32
N PHE A 69 22.80 13.09 -4.16
CA PHE A 69 21.92 14.10 -4.72
C PHE A 69 21.51 15.11 -3.66
N THR A 70 22.19 16.24 -3.65
CA THR A 70 21.98 17.36 -2.69
C THR A 70 20.57 17.99 -2.75
N GLN A 71 19.76 17.64 -3.73
CA GLN A 71 18.38 18.15 -3.89
C GLN A 71 17.37 17.40 -3.02
N THR A 72 17.74 16.24 -2.44
CA THR A 72 16.88 15.44 -1.59
C THR A 72 16.91 15.94 -0.15
N SER A 73 15.74 16.24 0.38
CA SER A 73 15.59 16.68 1.78
C SER A 73 15.62 15.49 2.74
N ILE A 74 15.84 15.77 4.02
CA ILE A 74 15.74 14.75 5.08
C ILE A 74 14.32 14.16 5.16
N ASN A 75 13.31 14.93 4.71
CA ASN A 75 11.94 14.48 4.59
C ASN A 75 11.80 13.37 3.56
N ASP A 76 12.40 13.56 2.40
CA ASP A 76 12.35 12.59 1.30
C ASP A 76 13.01 11.27 1.70
N PHE A 77 14.12 11.38 2.46
CA PHE A 77 14.78 10.20 3.02
C PHE A 77 13.90 9.42 3.98
N THR A 78 13.34 10.11 4.96
CA THR A 78 12.50 9.44 5.95
C THR A 78 11.24 8.85 5.30
N ASP A 79 10.75 9.45 4.22
CA ASP A 79 9.62 8.95 3.45
C ASP A 79 9.96 7.65 2.72
N ALA A 80 11.07 7.65 1.99
CA ALA A 80 11.50 6.51 1.19
C ALA A 80 12.02 5.33 2.03
N ALA A 81 12.69 5.59 3.16
CA ALA A 81 13.31 4.56 4.00
C ALA A 81 12.41 4.02 5.10
N LEU A 82 11.27 4.65 5.38
CA LEU A 82 10.43 4.29 6.53
C LEU A 82 9.82 2.90 6.38
N TRP A 83 9.24 2.55 5.24
CA TRP A 83 8.55 1.27 5.08
C TRP A 83 9.48 0.04 5.21
N PRO A 84 10.70 0.01 4.62
CA PRO A 84 11.58 -1.14 4.82
C PRO A 84 12.12 -1.22 6.25
N LEU A 85 12.35 -0.07 6.91
CA LEU A 85 12.72 -0.05 8.33
C LEU A 85 11.59 -0.57 9.21
N LEU A 86 10.34 -0.23 8.91
CA LEU A 86 9.18 -0.76 9.65
C LEU A 86 9.00 -2.26 9.44
N PHE A 87 9.17 -2.73 8.21
CA PHE A 87 9.17 -4.16 7.93
C PHE A 87 10.19 -4.89 8.79
N LEU A 88 11.44 -4.41 8.82
CA LEU A 88 12.53 -4.98 9.61
C LEU A 88 12.23 -4.91 11.11
N THR A 89 11.79 -3.74 11.59
CA THR A 89 11.50 -3.54 13.02
C THR A 89 10.39 -4.45 13.50
N ILE A 90 9.28 -4.51 12.78
CA ILE A 90 8.13 -5.37 13.16
C ILE A 90 8.52 -6.85 13.08
N TYR A 91 9.30 -7.22 12.06
CA TYR A 91 9.81 -8.57 11.94
C TYR A 91 10.65 -8.97 13.17
N GLU A 92 11.62 -8.15 13.57
CA GLU A 92 12.49 -8.42 14.70
C GLU A 92 11.75 -8.42 16.05
N VAL A 93 10.93 -7.41 16.28
CA VAL A 93 10.16 -7.30 17.55
C VAL A 93 9.14 -8.44 17.70
N THR A 94 8.54 -8.88 16.60
CA THR A 94 7.66 -10.06 16.61
C THR A 94 8.44 -11.34 16.84
N ALA A 95 9.59 -11.49 16.18
CA ALA A 95 10.48 -12.65 16.36
C ALA A 95 10.95 -12.84 17.81
N GLN A 96 11.04 -11.75 18.57
CA GLN A 96 11.40 -11.77 19.99
C GLN A 96 10.19 -11.89 20.95
N ASN A 97 9.00 -12.16 20.42
CA ASN A 97 7.75 -12.23 21.18
C ASN A 97 7.42 -10.95 21.99
N CYS A 98 7.93 -9.78 21.53
CA CYS A 98 7.66 -8.50 22.20
C CYS A 98 6.32 -7.87 21.78
N ILE A 99 5.65 -8.40 20.76
CA ILE A 99 4.31 -7.97 20.34
C ILE A 99 3.31 -9.07 20.69
N SER A 100 2.39 -8.77 21.59
CA SER A 100 1.26 -9.65 21.81
C SER A 100 0.20 -9.44 20.72
N GLU A 101 -0.35 -10.53 20.20
CA GLU A 101 -1.40 -10.52 19.18
C GLU A 101 -2.61 -9.69 19.62
N VAL A 102 -3.03 -9.84 20.88
CA VAL A 102 -4.14 -9.08 21.46
C VAL A 102 -3.89 -7.57 21.42
N SER A 103 -2.67 -7.14 21.73
CA SER A 103 -2.31 -5.72 21.67
C SER A 103 -2.31 -5.19 20.25
N LEU A 104 -1.78 -5.97 19.29
CA LEU A 104 -1.77 -5.62 17.88
C LEU A 104 -3.20 -5.47 17.35
N PHE A 105 -4.07 -6.44 17.59
CA PHE A 105 -5.47 -6.40 17.11
C PHE A 105 -6.26 -5.25 17.74
N ARG A 106 -6.01 -4.91 19.01
CA ARG A 106 -6.64 -3.76 19.66
C ARG A 106 -6.25 -2.46 18.97
N ILE A 107 -4.97 -2.27 18.66
CA ILE A 107 -4.48 -1.06 17.98
C ILE A 107 -5.01 -1.00 16.55
N LEU A 108 -4.99 -2.11 15.82
CA LEU A 108 -5.56 -2.20 14.47
C LEU A 108 -7.06 -1.87 14.46
N LYS A 109 -7.81 -2.34 15.47
CA LYS A 109 -9.23 -2.01 15.60
C LYS A 109 -9.45 -0.51 15.77
N ILE A 110 -8.68 0.14 16.65
CA ILE A 110 -8.76 1.61 16.84
C ILE A 110 -8.40 2.31 15.54
N THR A 111 -7.32 1.90 14.87
CA THR A 111 -6.90 2.49 13.59
C THR A 111 -7.99 2.35 12.52
N LYS A 112 -8.61 1.17 12.39
CA LYS A 112 -9.73 0.94 11.46
C LYS A 112 -10.91 1.85 11.75
N ILE A 113 -11.29 2.02 13.02
CA ILE A 113 -12.39 2.91 13.43
C ILE A 113 -12.09 4.36 13.06
N VAL A 114 -10.89 4.84 13.39
CA VAL A 114 -10.47 6.21 13.09
C VAL A 114 -10.44 6.45 11.57
N CYS A 115 -9.86 5.52 10.81
CA CYS A 115 -9.80 5.64 9.34
C CYS A 115 -11.20 5.61 8.70
N LEU A 116 -12.09 4.74 9.17
CA LEU A 116 -13.48 4.71 8.69
C LEU A 116 -14.22 6.01 9.01
N GLY A 117 -14.16 6.46 10.26
CA GLY A 117 -14.84 7.68 10.69
C GLY A 117 -14.39 8.89 9.88
N TYR A 118 -13.08 9.03 9.70
CA TYR A 118 -12.52 10.11 8.90
C TYR A 118 -12.92 10.02 7.43
N SER A 119 -12.82 8.82 6.81
CA SER A 119 -13.23 8.61 5.43
C SER A 119 -14.71 8.93 5.23
N PHE A 120 -15.55 8.63 6.23
CA PHE A 120 -16.97 8.94 6.20
C PHE A 120 -17.23 10.45 6.26
N VAL A 121 -16.49 11.19 7.10
CA VAL A 121 -16.55 12.66 7.16
C VAL A 121 -16.20 13.27 5.80
N LEU A 122 -15.10 12.83 5.17
CA LEU A 122 -14.70 13.33 3.84
C LEU A 122 -15.74 13.04 2.76
N VAL A 123 -16.39 11.88 2.81
CA VAL A 123 -17.47 11.55 1.87
C VAL A 123 -18.65 12.50 2.06
N ILE A 124 -19.03 12.81 3.30
CA ILE A 124 -20.09 13.78 3.60
C ILE A 124 -19.70 15.18 3.09
N GLU A 125 -18.47 15.63 3.38
CA GLU A 125 -17.98 16.95 2.93
C GLU A 125 -17.96 17.05 1.40
N HIS A 126 -17.61 15.95 0.71
CA HIS A 126 -17.69 15.89 -0.75
C HIS A 126 -19.13 15.98 -1.26
N ILE A 127 -20.06 15.23 -0.66
CA ILE A 127 -21.49 15.28 -1.04
C ILE A 127 -22.09 16.68 -0.80
N LEU A 128 -21.65 17.36 0.26
CA LEU A 128 -22.08 18.73 0.58
C LEU A 128 -21.40 19.81 -0.29
N GLY A 129 -20.48 19.42 -1.17
CA GLY A 129 -19.74 20.35 -2.03
C GLY A 129 -18.70 21.21 -1.29
N ILE A 130 -18.35 20.85 -0.05
CA ILE A 130 -17.36 21.57 0.77
C ILE A 130 -15.95 21.34 0.24
N ILE A 131 -15.66 20.10 -0.21
CA ILE A 131 -14.36 19.73 -0.78
C ILE A 131 -14.50 19.54 -2.30
N PRO A 132 -13.78 20.32 -3.11
CA PRO A 132 -13.80 20.15 -4.56
C PRO A 132 -12.95 18.92 -4.95
N GLY A 133 -13.58 17.90 -5.52
CA GLY A 133 -12.92 16.83 -6.23
C GLY A 133 -12.51 15.62 -5.40
N THR A 134 -12.38 14.51 -6.11
CA THR A 134 -12.05 13.17 -5.56
C THR A 134 -10.57 12.95 -5.32
N SER A 135 -9.68 13.91 -5.67
CA SER A 135 -8.21 13.75 -5.58
C SER A 135 -7.70 13.63 -4.13
N GLU A 136 -8.44 14.17 -3.17
CA GLU A 136 -8.04 14.23 -1.76
C GLU A 136 -8.47 13.00 -0.93
N MET A 137 -9.09 12.00 -1.57
CA MET A 137 -9.60 10.81 -0.87
C MET A 137 -8.53 9.75 -0.61
N PHE A 138 -7.41 10.19 -0.10
CA PHE A 138 -6.30 9.39 0.37
C PHE A 138 -6.69 8.28 1.38
N PRO A 139 -7.62 8.50 2.34
CA PRO A 139 -8.00 7.49 3.32
C PRO A 139 -8.48 6.17 2.70
N THR A 140 -9.03 6.20 1.49
CA THR A 140 -9.49 4.99 0.77
C THR A 140 -8.38 3.96 0.58
N TYR A 141 -7.17 4.41 0.27
CA TYR A 141 -6.00 3.52 0.14
C TYR A 141 -5.56 2.95 1.49
N VAL A 142 -5.64 3.75 2.56
CA VAL A 142 -5.32 3.28 3.92
C VAL A 142 -6.33 2.23 4.36
N LEU A 143 -7.62 2.45 4.11
CA LEU A 143 -8.64 1.44 4.38
C LEU A 143 -8.32 0.12 3.64
N LEU A 144 -7.94 0.21 2.37
CA LEU A 144 -7.57 -0.96 1.57
C LEU A 144 -6.31 -1.66 2.12
N ALA A 145 -5.30 -0.89 2.57
CA ALA A 145 -4.07 -1.42 3.14
C ALA A 145 -4.28 -2.15 4.48
N LEU A 146 -5.38 -1.87 5.19
CA LEU A 146 -5.76 -2.56 6.43
C LEU A 146 -6.61 -3.83 6.20
N VAL A 147 -7.08 -4.08 4.98
CA VAL A 147 -7.87 -5.28 4.65
C VAL A 147 -7.13 -6.60 4.94
N PRO A 148 -5.83 -6.77 4.62
CA PRO A 148 -5.10 -7.99 4.96
C PRO A 148 -5.17 -8.35 6.45
N PHE A 149 -5.07 -7.34 7.33
CA PHE A 149 -5.21 -7.54 8.78
C PHE A 149 -6.63 -7.99 9.15
N SER A 150 -7.66 -7.39 8.53
CA SER A 150 -9.05 -7.77 8.80
C SER A 150 -9.33 -9.21 8.38
N LEU A 151 -8.79 -9.63 7.24
CA LEU A 151 -8.92 -11.00 6.76
C LEU A 151 -8.17 -11.97 7.67
N TYR A 152 -6.97 -11.60 8.11
CA TYR A 152 -6.18 -12.41 9.05
C TYR A 152 -6.89 -12.55 10.41
N GLU A 153 -7.39 -11.44 10.99
CA GLU A 153 -8.17 -11.47 12.23
C GLU A 153 -9.41 -12.37 12.11
N MET A 154 -10.09 -12.35 10.95
CA MET A 154 -11.24 -13.23 10.70
C MET A 154 -10.84 -14.71 10.61
N ASP A 155 -9.67 -15.02 10.04
CA ASP A 155 -9.15 -16.38 9.98
C ASP A 155 -8.78 -16.91 11.38
N MET A 156 -8.33 -16.01 12.26
CA MET A 156 -8.05 -16.30 13.68
C MET A 156 -9.29 -16.22 14.57
N GLU A 157 -10.49 -16.14 14.00
CA GLU A 157 -11.78 -16.01 14.69
C GLU A 157 -11.92 -14.78 15.61
N HIS A 158 -11.04 -13.78 15.44
CA HIS A 158 -11.09 -12.53 16.18
C HIS A 158 -11.97 -11.47 15.51
N GLY A 159 -12.94 -10.96 16.25
CA GLY A 159 -13.72 -9.79 15.86
C GLY A 159 -14.45 -9.90 14.53
N ILE A 160 -14.91 -11.10 14.13
CA ILE A 160 -15.51 -11.41 12.82
C ILE A 160 -16.56 -10.38 12.43
N LYS A 161 -17.52 -10.09 13.32
CA LYS A 161 -18.60 -9.12 13.01
C LYS A 161 -18.05 -7.73 12.68
N PHE A 162 -17.09 -7.25 13.46
CA PHE A 162 -16.46 -5.95 13.24
C PHE A 162 -15.70 -5.92 11.91
N ASN A 163 -14.93 -6.95 11.60
CA ASN A 163 -14.14 -7.01 10.37
C ASN A 163 -15.04 -7.14 9.12
N VAL A 164 -16.16 -7.86 9.19
CA VAL A 164 -17.15 -7.89 8.12
C VAL A 164 -17.76 -6.49 7.88
N ILE A 165 -18.16 -5.80 8.95
CA ILE A 165 -18.66 -4.41 8.86
C ILE A 165 -17.59 -3.50 8.25
N TYR A 166 -16.33 -3.63 8.72
CA TYR A 166 -15.21 -2.88 8.18
C TYR A 166 -15.04 -3.07 6.67
N LEU A 167 -15.09 -4.32 6.18
CA LEU A 167 -14.97 -4.61 4.74
C LEU A 167 -16.14 -4.02 3.93
N ILE A 168 -17.36 -4.11 4.45
CA ILE A 168 -18.55 -3.52 3.79
C ILE A 168 -18.42 -2.00 3.73
N CYS A 169 -18.08 -1.34 4.85
CA CYS A 169 -17.91 0.11 4.89
C CYS A 169 -16.77 0.57 3.96
N THR A 170 -15.65 -0.16 3.95
CA THR A 170 -14.52 0.12 3.06
C THR A 170 -14.97 0.05 1.59
N PHE A 171 -15.72 -0.99 1.22
CA PHE A 171 -16.25 -1.13 -0.14
C PHE A 171 -17.20 0.02 -0.51
N LEU A 172 -18.12 0.39 0.39
CA LEU A 172 -19.05 1.50 0.15
C LEU A 172 -18.31 2.83 -0.02
N ILE A 173 -17.32 3.12 0.84
CA ILE A 173 -16.49 4.33 0.71
C ILE A 173 -15.74 4.33 -0.62
N MET A 174 -15.20 3.19 -1.06
CA MET A 174 -14.51 3.08 -2.34
C MET A 174 -15.45 3.36 -3.53
N LEU A 175 -16.69 2.90 -3.47
CA LEU A 175 -17.70 3.22 -4.47
C LEU A 175 -17.99 4.72 -4.51
N MET A 176 -18.22 5.33 -3.34
CA MET A 176 -18.55 6.76 -3.24
C MET A 176 -17.39 7.66 -3.67
N THR A 177 -16.15 7.23 -3.46
CA THR A 177 -14.94 7.98 -3.86
C THR A 177 -14.51 7.75 -5.30
N SER A 178 -15.23 6.90 -6.05
CA SER A 178 -14.92 6.57 -7.45
C SER A 178 -13.48 6.09 -7.69
N LYS A 179 -12.81 5.49 -6.67
CA LYS A 179 -11.45 4.95 -6.78
C LYS A 179 -11.48 3.57 -7.43
N ARG A 180 -11.58 3.54 -8.75
CA ARG A 180 -11.73 2.33 -9.60
C ARG A 180 -10.66 1.28 -9.33
N SER A 181 -9.39 1.68 -9.21
CA SER A 181 -8.28 0.77 -8.91
C SER A 181 -8.44 0.07 -7.56
N CYS A 182 -8.93 0.78 -6.53
CA CYS A 182 -9.17 0.22 -5.21
C CYS A 182 -10.29 -0.83 -5.24
N ILE A 183 -11.38 -0.57 -5.96
CA ILE A 183 -12.50 -1.51 -6.11
C ILE A 183 -12.01 -2.79 -6.81
N LEU A 184 -11.26 -2.65 -7.89
CA LEU A 184 -10.73 -3.79 -8.63
C LEU A 184 -9.76 -4.62 -7.77
N VAL A 185 -8.85 -3.95 -7.05
CA VAL A 185 -7.92 -4.62 -6.13
C VAL A 185 -8.65 -5.33 -5.01
N LEU A 186 -9.67 -4.69 -4.42
CA LEU A 186 -10.48 -5.32 -3.38
C LEU A 186 -11.16 -6.58 -3.92
N ALA A 187 -11.77 -6.52 -5.10
CA ALA A 187 -12.45 -7.66 -5.73
C ALA A 187 -11.47 -8.79 -6.03
N VAL A 188 -10.37 -8.51 -6.75
CA VAL A 188 -9.36 -9.51 -7.13
C VAL A 188 -8.64 -10.06 -5.90
N GLY A 189 -8.33 -9.20 -4.92
CA GLY A 189 -7.69 -9.61 -3.67
C GLY A 189 -8.57 -10.52 -2.81
N ILE A 190 -9.85 -10.22 -2.67
CA ILE A 190 -10.83 -11.08 -1.97
C ILE A 190 -11.00 -12.41 -2.72
N MET A 191 -11.03 -12.38 -4.05
CA MET A 191 -11.06 -13.61 -4.86
C MET A 191 -9.82 -14.47 -4.59
N GLY A 192 -8.62 -13.87 -4.65
CA GLY A 192 -7.37 -14.55 -4.33
C GLY A 192 -7.35 -15.15 -2.93
N TYR A 193 -7.81 -14.38 -1.93
CA TYR A 193 -7.95 -14.84 -0.55
C TYR A 193 -8.81 -16.11 -0.46
N PHE A 194 -10.01 -16.11 -1.03
CA PHE A 194 -10.91 -17.27 -0.98
C PHE A 194 -10.37 -18.47 -1.75
N LEU A 195 -9.75 -18.27 -2.92
CA LEU A 195 -9.14 -19.35 -3.70
C LEU A 195 -8.02 -20.04 -2.93
N VAL A 196 -7.14 -19.28 -2.29
CA VAL A 196 -6.06 -19.85 -1.48
C VAL A 196 -6.60 -20.52 -0.24
N LYS A 197 -7.56 -19.90 0.46
CA LYS A 197 -8.24 -20.50 1.62
C LYS A 197 -8.87 -21.86 1.28
N ALA A 198 -9.55 -21.93 0.14
CA ALA A 198 -10.11 -23.16 -0.37
C ALA A 198 -9.06 -24.25 -0.61
N LYS A 199 -7.98 -23.86 -1.29
CA LYS A 199 -6.87 -24.77 -1.60
C LYS A 199 -6.24 -25.35 -0.33
N ILE A 200 -6.02 -24.51 0.68
CA ILE A 200 -5.45 -24.93 1.97
C ILE A 200 -6.40 -25.89 2.71
N GLN A 201 -7.69 -25.60 2.69
CA GLN A 201 -8.74 -26.41 3.35
C GLN A 201 -9.09 -27.67 2.57
N GLY A 202 -8.46 -27.95 1.42
CA GLY A 202 -8.76 -29.11 0.58
C GLY A 202 -10.18 -29.08 -0.03
N ARG A 203 -10.82 -27.90 -0.08
CA ARG A 203 -12.16 -27.74 -0.64
C ARG A 203 -12.12 -27.73 -2.16
N ASN A 204 -13.20 -28.16 -2.79
CA ASN A 204 -13.31 -28.14 -4.24
C ASN A 204 -13.32 -26.67 -4.74
N VAL A 205 -12.22 -26.28 -5.40
CA VAL A 205 -12.03 -24.91 -5.93
C VAL A 205 -13.17 -24.56 -6.90
N LYS A 206 -13.66 -25.49 -7.73
CA LYS A 206 -14.76 -25.25 -8.66
C LYS A 206 -16.06 -24.88 -7.94
N ALA A 207 -16.37 -25.53 -6.82
CA ALA A 207 -17.55 -25.19 -6.02
C ALA A 207 -17.45 -23.79 -5.41
N ILE A 208 -16.23 -23.38 -5.03
CA ILE A 208 -15.97 -22.03 -4.50
C ILE A 208 -16.05 -20.98 -5.58
N VAL A 209 -15.46 -21.22 -6.75
CA VAL A 209 -15.59 -20.31 -7.91
C VAL A 209 -17.08 -20.11 -8.26
N ASN A 210 -17.87 -21.15 -8.28
CA ASN A 210 -19.32 -21.04 -8.53
C ASN A 210 -20.05 -20.24 -7.43
N LYS A 211 -19.65 -20.41 -6.16
CA LYS A 211 -20.20 -19.63 -5.05
C LYS A 211 -19.78 -18.17 -5.15
N MET A 212 -18.53 -17.90 -5.51
CA MET A 212 -18.01 -16.55 -5.73
C MET A 212 -18.67 -15.86 -6.93
N ALA A 213 -18.95 -16.59 -8.02
CA ALA A 213 -19.67 -16.04 -9.15
C ALA A 213 -21.05 -15.49 -8.74
N LYS A 214 -21.76 -16.15 -7.81
CA LYS A 214 -23.01 -15.65 -7.24
C LYS A 214 -22.81 -14.37 -6.42
N TYR A 215 -21.73 -14.28 -5.63
CA TYR A 215 -21.41 -13.04 -4.88
C TYR A 215 -20.96 -11.91 -5.80
N ILE A 216 -20.15 -12.20 -6.82
CA ILE A 216 -19.77 -11.23 -7.85
C ILE A 216 -21.01 -10.72 -8.57
N PHE A 217 -21.94 -11.61 -8.94
CA PHE A 217 -23.20 -11.21 -9.54
C PHE A 217 -24.03 -10.31 -8.61
N ALA A 218 -24.14 -10.65 -7.32
CA ALA A 218 -24.81 -9.80 -6.33
C ALA A 218 -24.13 -8.44 -6.19
N ILE A 219 -22.80 -8.39 -6.17
CA ILE A 219 -22.03 -7.13 -6.15
C ILE A 219 -22.27 -6.31 -7.41
N LEU A 220 -22.31 -6.94 -8.58
CA LEU A 220 -22.66 -6.28 -9.85
C LEU A 220 -24.08 -5.70 -9.82
N VAL A 221 -25.05 -6.43 -9.26
CA VAL A 221 -26.42 -5.93 -9.11
C VAL A 221 -26.45 -4.71 -8.19
N ILE A 222 -25.74 -4.74 -7.04
CA ILE A 222 -25.61 -3.60 -6.14
C ILE A 222 -24.89 -2.43 -6.85
N PHE A 223 -23.85 -2.71 -7.60
CA PHE A 223 -23.15 -1.72 -8.39
C PHE A 223 -24.04 -1.06 -9.43
N PHE A 224 -24.83 -1.83 -10.16
CA PHE A 224 -25.84 -1.29 -11.10
C PHE A 224 -26.91 -0.47 -10.39
N ALA A 225 -27.41 -0.90 -9.24
CA ALA A 225 -28.37 -0.15 -8.46
C ALA A 225 -27.76 1.19 -7.99
N MET A 226 -26.52 1.18 -7.49
CA MET A 226 -25.80 2.40 -7.11
C MET A 226 -25.49 3.30 -8.32
N TYR A 227 -25.16 2.71 -9.48
CA TYR A 227 -25.00 3.47 -10.73
C TYR A 227 -26.26 4.26 -11.07
N PHE A 228 -27.45 3.66 -10.93
CA PHE A 228 -28.72 4.36 -11.12
C PHE A 228 -28.92 5.48 -10.10
N VAL A 229 -28.62 5.23 -8.85
CA VAL A 229 -28.75 6.24 -7.77
C VAL A 229 -27.79 7.42 -8.02
N THR A 230 -26.54 7.15 -8.36
CA THR A 230 -25.54 8.20 -8.61
C THR A 230 -25.83 8.99 -9.88
N LYS A 231 -26.44 8.36 -10.90
CA LYS A 231 -26.93 9.04 -12.10
C LYS A 231 -28.07 10.01 -11.76
N LEU A 232 -28.98 9.60 -10.86
CA LEU A 232 -30.07 10.45 -10.37
C LEU A 232 -29.52 11.62 -9.54
N MET A 233 -28.42 11.41 -8.81
CA MET A 233 -27.75 12.43 -7.97
C MET A 233 -26.76 13.31 -8.73
N LYS A 234 -26.60 13.15 -10.06
CA LYS A 234 -25.64 13.87 -10.92
C LYS A 234 -24.19 13.79 -10.40
N LEU A 235 -23.79 12.69 -9.82
CA LEU A 235 -22.41 12.46 -9.39
C LEU A 235 -21.55 12.00 -10.58
N ASP A 236 -20.31 12.47 -10.67
CA ASP A 236 -19.34 12.23 -11.78
C ASP A 236 -18.92 10.76 -12.02
N ILE A 237 -19.50 9.81 -11.28
CA ILE A 237 -19.17 8.38 -11.37
C ILE A 237 -19.45 7.83 -12.77
N VAL A 238 -20.54 8.31 -13.40
CA VAL A 238 -20.97 7.85 -14.73
C VAL A 238 -19.97 8.27 -15.80
N GLU A 239 -19.54 9.52 -15.75
CA GLU A 239 -18.58 10.10 -16.68
C GLU A 239 -17.22 9.39 -16.57
N ARG A 240 -16.75 9.16 -15.37
CA ARG A 240 -15.50 8.41 -15.10
C ARG A 240 -15.56 6.93 -15.48
N LEU A 241 -16.73 6.29 -15.43
CA LEU A 241 -16.91 4.93 -15.94
C LEU A 241 -16.83 4.88 -17.45
N ASN A 242 -17.45 5.85 -18.14
CA ASN A 242 -17.37 5.97 -19.58
C ASN A 242 -15.93 6.24 -20.06
N GLU A 243 -15.18 7.11 -19.36
CA GLU A 243 -13.75 7.33 -19.62
C GLU A 243 -12.95 6.01 -19.50
N MET A 244 -13.23 5.20 -18.49
CA MET A 244 -12.58 3.90 -18.32
C MET A 244 -12.91 2.92 -19.45
N LEU A 245 -14.17 2.87 -19.89
CA LEU A 245 -14.61 2.00 -20.98
C LEU A 245 -14.03 2.45 -22.33
N ASN A 246 -13.77 3.74 -22.49
CA ASN A 246 -13.15 4.32 -23.67
C ASN A 246 -11.60 4.24 -23.65
N GLY A 247 -11.01 3.59 -22.63
CA GLY A 247 -9.57 3.39 -22.52
C GLY A 247 -8.78 4.65 -22.14
N ASP A 248 -9.44 5.67 -21.62
CA ASP A 248 -8.75 6.88 -21.15
C ASP A 248 -7.89 6.55 -19.91
N THR A 249 -6.59 6.72 -20.05
CA THR A 249 -5.59 6.51 -19.00
C THR A 249 -5.44 7.72 -18.07
N ASN A 250 -6.29 8.74 -18.17
CA ASN A 250 -6.14 10.03 -17.48
C ASN A 250 -4.76 10.67 -17.70
N GLY A 251 -4.21 10.57 -18.90
CA GLY A 251 -2.91 11.11 -19.30
C GLY A 251 -1.70 10.33 -18.75
N ARG A 252 -1.89 9.19 -18.06
CA ARG A 252 -0.78 8.41 -17.50
C ARG A 252 0.16 7.84 -18.53
N SER A 253 -0.35 7.40 -19.69
CA SER A 253 0.47 6.90 -20.80
C SER A 253 1.48 7.95 -21.27
N ALA A 254 1.05 9.20 -21.44
CA ALA A 254 1.94 10.29 -21.81
C ALA A 254 3.01 10.57 -20.74
N ILE A 255 2.61 10.49 -19.44
CA ILE A 255 3.57 10.63 -18.32
C ILE A 255 4.61 9.50 -18.38
N TRP A 256 4.19 8.25 -18.62
CA TRP A 256 5.08 7.09 -18.69
C TRP A 256 6.06 7.20 -19.86
N GLU A 257 5.60 7.62 -21.03
CA GLU A 257 6.46 7.90 -22.20
C GLU A 257 7.52 8.95 -21.85
N ASN A 258 7.12 10.05 -21.22
CA ASN A 258 8.03 11.11 -20.81
C ASN A 258 9.07 10.64 -19.77
N VAL A 259 8.69 9.77 -18.82
CA VAL A 259 9.65 9.18 -17.87
C VAL A 259 10.69 8.34 -18.60
N LEU A 260 10.23 7.50 -19.55
CA LEU A 260 11.12 6.62 -20.32
C LEU A 260 12.04 7.43 -21.25
N GLU A 261 11.53 8.48 -21.87
CA GLU A 261 12.32 9.39 -22.69
C GLU A 261 13.40 10.10 -21.87
N ALA A 262 13.02 10.67 -20.72
CA ALA A 262 13.95 11.30 -19.79
C ALA A 262 15.02 10.32 -19.28
N PHE A 263 14.63 9.09 -18.99
CA PHE A 263 15.56 8.03 -18.60
C PHE A 263 16.51 7.67 -19.74
N ASN A 264 16.00 7.51 -20.97
CA ASN A 264 16.81 7.18 -22.14
C ASN A 264 17.82 8.28 -22.50
N ALA A 265 17.46 9.54 -22.31
CA ALA A 265 18.34 10.69 -22.52
C ALA A 265 19.42 10.84 -21.40
N SER A 266 19.31 10.09 -20.31
CA SER A 266 20.23 10.20 -19.19
C SER A 266 21.58 9.55 -19.45
N THR A 267 22.64 10.03 -18.76
CA THR A 267 23.98 9.44 -18.79
C THR A 267 23.96 8.02 -18.19
N LEU A 268 24.94 7.18 -18.55
CA LEU A 268 25.02 5.80 -18.07
C LEU A 268 25.02 5.72 -16.52
N SER A 269 25.77 6.61 -15.86
CA SER A 269 25.80 6.66 -14.39
C SER A 269 24.40 6.91 -13.81
N LYS A 270 23.66 7.88 -14.34
CA LYS A 270 22.30 8.17 -13.91
C LYS A 270 21.31 7.05 -14.25
N LYS A 271 21.49 6.36 -15.36
CA LYS A 271 20.71 5.14 -15.66
C LYS A 271 20.94 4.05 -14.63
N MET A 272 22.15 3.91 -14.10
CA MET A 272 22.48 2.89 -13.11
C MET A 272 21.99 3.24 -11.69
N ILE A 273 22.22 4.47 -11.22
CA ILE A 273 21.98 4.90 -9.83
C ILE A 273 20.82 5.88 -9.65
N GLY A 274 20.22 6.36 -10.75
CA GLY A 274 19.08 7.28 -10.75
C GLY A 274 19.46 8.76 -10.66
N HIS A 275 18.45 9.59 -10.40
CA HIS A 275 18.51 11.05 -10.38
C HIS A 275 18.22 11.65 -9.01
N GLY A 276 17.79 10.87 -8.04
CA GLY A 276 17.35 11.31 -6.72
C GLY A 276 15.85 11.07 -6.50
N TYR A 277 15.46 10.94 -5.24
CA TYR A 277 14.09 10.72 -4.84
C TYR A 277 13.16 11.80 -5.38
N HIS A 278 12.06 11.40 -6.00
CA HIS A 278 11.08 12.27 -6.63
C HIS A 278 11.67 13.25 -7.67
N ALA A 279 12.85 12.94 -8.23
CA ALA A 279 13.53 13.82 -9.17
C ALA A 279 12.70 14.12 -10.42
N PHE A 280 11.83 13.19 -10.81
CA PHE A 280 10.97 13.37 -11.99
C PHE A 280 9.99 14.54 -11.82
N ARG A 281 9.58 14.90 -10.62
CA ARG A 281 8.76 16.11 -10.35
C ARG A 281 9.39 17.40 -10.84
N PHE A 282 10.71 17.44 -10.91
CA PHE A 282 11.48 18.62 -11.30
C PHE A 282 11.94 18.57 -12.76
N TYR A 283 11.61 17.49 -13.46
CA TYR A 283 11.99 17.34 -14.86
C TYR A 283 11.16 18.29 -15.73
N LYS A 284 11.85 19.22 -16.42
CA LYS A 284 11.26 20.19 -17.33
C LYS A 284 11.32 19.63 -18.77
N TYR A 285 10.20 19.18 -19.27
CA TYR A 285 10.08 18.80 -20.67
C TYR A 285 9.58 19.98 -21.51
N SER A 286 10.23 20.25 -22.64
CA SER A 286 10.01 21.47 -23.45
C SER A 286 8.65 21.55 -24.15
N GLY A 287 7.88 20.47 -24.21
CA GLY A 287 6.60 20.42 -24.95
C GLY A 287 5.33 20.25 -24.12
N TYR A 288 5.43 19.75 -22.89
CA TYR A 288 4.26 19.34 -22.09
C TYR A 288 4.30 19.87 -20.64
N MET A 289 4.71 21.11 -20.47
CA MET A 289 4.88 21.74 -19.14
C MET A 289 3.63 21.71 -18.25
N TYR A 290 2.43 21.56 -18.81
CA TYR A 290 1.18 21.56 -18.07
C TYR A 290 0.81 20.21 -17.43
N ILE A 291 1.29 19.09 -17.97
CA ILE A 291 0.94 17.74 -17.48
C ILE A 291 1.89 17.27 -16.38
N LEU A 292 3.14 17.77 -16.38
CA LEU A 292 4.21 17.27 -15.52
C LEU A 292 4.51 18.11 -14.28
N ASN A 293 3.91 19.29 -14.13
CA ASN A 293 4.19 20.20 -13.03
C ASN A 293 3.88 19.55 -11.66
N GLY A 294 4.87 18.89 -11.08
CA GLY A 294 4.80 18.29 -9.75
C GLY A 294 4.18 16.89 -9.67
N ASN A 295 3.77 16.28 -10.79
CA ASN A 295 3.19 14.95 -10.78
C ASN A 295 4.27 13.84 -10.77
N LEU A 296 3.98 12.76 -10.07
CA LEU A 296 4.73 11.50 -10.14
C LEU A 296 4.22 10.67 -11.33
N ALA A 297 4.99 9.65 -11.73
CA ALA A 297 4.62 8.78 -12.86
C ALA A 297 3.35 7.94 -12.60
N HIS A 298 2.80 7.93 -11.38
CA HIS A 298 1.71 7.04 -10.99
C HIS A 298 1.98 5.56 -11.35
N ASN A 299 3.26 5.18 -11.26
CA ASN A 299 3.77 3.84 -11.49
C ASN A 299 5.08 3.72 -10.70
N ASP A 300 5.10 2.86 -9.68
CA ASP A 300 6.26 2.73 -8.79
C ASP A 300 7.51 2.24 -9.50
N TYR A 301 7.36 1.38 -10.51
CA TYR A 301 8.51 0.87 -11.27
C TYR A 301 9.19 1.98 -12.06
N LEU A 302 8.41 2.85 -12.71
CA LEU A 302 8.93 3.97 -13.47
C LEU A 302 9.49 5.06 -12.55
N ASN A 303 8.83 5.34 -11.41
CA ASN A 303 9.38 6.25 -10.42
C ASN A 303 10.70 5.72 -9.87
N THR A 304 10.75 4.44 -9.46
CA THR A 304 11.97 3.82 -8.94
C THR A 304 13.07 3.78 -9.99
N LEU A 305 12.72 3.57 -11.28
CA LEU A 305 13.67 3.57 -12.39
C LEU A 305 14.32 4.95 -12.56
N TYR A 306 13.54 6.00 -12.50
CA TYR A 306 14.06 7.35 -12.64
C TYR A 306 14.81 7.82 -11.39
N ASP A 307 14.25 7.55 -10.20
CA ASP A 307 14.78 8.01 -8.92
C ASP A 307 16.05 7.26 -8.50
N TYR A 308 16.09 5.94 -8.66
CA TYR A 308 17.16 5.05 -8.15
C TYR A 308 17.85 4.23 -9.24
N GLY A 309 17.50 4.41 -10.51
CA GLY A 309 18.10 3.71 -11.64
C GLY A 309 17.77 2.23 -11.71
N ILE A 310 18.49 1.53 -12.61
CA ILE A 310 18.33 0.08 -12.82
C ILE A 310 18.61 -0.70 -11.53
N ILE A 311 19.60 -0.27 -10.73
CA ILE A 311 19.96 -0.92 -9.46
C ILE A 311 18.79 -0.84 -8.48
N GLY A 312 18.14 0.33 -8.34
CA GLY A 312 16.98 0.51 -7.49
C GLY A 312 15.79 -0.38 -7.90
N VAL A 313 15.47 -0.40 -9.20
CA VAL A 313 14.41 -1.28 -9.72
C VAL A 313 14.74 -2.76 -9.49
N ALA A 314 15.98 -3.18 -9.74
CA ALA A 314 16.38 -4.57 -9.55
C ALA A 314 16.18 -5.02 -8.09
N VAL A 315 16.55 -4.19 -7.12
CA VAL A 315 16.34 -4.50 -5.69
C VAL A 315 14.85 -4.48 -5.33
N TYR A 316 14.10 -3.48 -5.81
CA TYR A 316 12.66 -3.36 -5.55
C TYR A 316 11.88 -4.57 -6.10
N VAL A 317 12.11 -4.91 -7.37
CA VAL A 317 11.47 -6.07 -8.01
C VAL A 317 11.90 -7.38 -7.33
N SER A 318 13.18 -7.53 -6.97
CA SER A 318 13.67 -8.70 -6.23
C SER A 318 12.99 -8.84 -4.88
N PHE A 319 12.73 -7.72 -4.18
CA PHE A 319 11.96 -7.71 -2.94
C PHE A 319 10.52 -8.23 -3.17
N LEU A 320 9.82 -7.72 -4.18
CA LEU A 320 8.46 -8.19 -4.51
C LEU A 320 8.44 -9.68 -4.88
N LEU A 321 9.41 -10.13 -5.70
CA LEU A 321 9.55 -11.55 -6.06
C LEU A 321 9.85 -12.42 -4.83
N SER A 322 10.63 -11.92 -3.88
CA SER A 322 10.88 -12.63 -2.64
C SER A 322 9.61 -12.79 -1.79
N MET A 323 8.72 -11.79 -1.78
CA MET A 323 7.42 -11.87 -1.11
C MET A 323 6.48 -12.87 -1.79
N ILE A 324 6.49 -12.93 -3.13
CA ILE A 324 5.75 -13.97 -3.87
C ILE A 324 6.29 -15.36 -3.53
N LYS A 325 7.60 -15.54 -3.45
CA LYS A 325 8.21 -16.79 -3.00
C LYS A 325 7.74 -17.20 -1.60
N GLU A 326 7.70 -16.24 -0.67
CA GLU A 326 7.19 -16.49 0.68
C GLU A 326 5.71 -16.90 0.70
N LEU A 327 4.88 -16.25 -0.13
CA LEU A 327 3.49 -16.65 -0.32
C LEU A 327 3.39 -18.11 -0.81
N LEU A 328 4.18 -18.49 -1.82
CA LEU A 328 4.16 -19.86 -2.34
C LEU A 328 4.56 -20.89 -1.27
N LEU A 329 5.54 -20.55 -0.41
CA LEU A 329 5.94 -21.38 0.73
C LEU A 329 4.83 -21.47 1.78
N LEU A 330 4.12 -20.38 2.09
CA LEU A 330 2.95 -20.37 2.98
C LEU A 330 1.83 -21.28 2.45
N ILE A 331 1.53 -21.19 1.16
CA ILE A 331 0.53 -22.05 0.50
C ILE A 331 0.94 -23.53 0.57
N LYS A 332 2.22 -23.82 0.26
CA LYS A 332 2.75 -25.20 0.32
C LYS A 332 2.66 -25.79 1.73
N LYS A 333 2.91 -24.98 2.76
CA LYS A 333 2.81 -25.37 4.17
C LYS A 333 1.37 -25.37 4.69
N LYS A 334 0.38 -25.02 3.87
CA LYS A 334 -1.03 -24.87 4.25
C LYS A 334 -1.23 -23.89 5.44
N SER A 335 -0.44 -22.82 5.50
CA SER A 335 -0.50 -21.84 6.57
C SER A 335 -1.80 -21.02 6.52
N GLU A 336 -2.43 -20.81 7.66
CA GLU A 336 -3.63 -19.98 7.79
C GLU A 336 -3.40 -18.50 7.42
N ILE A 337 -2.15 -18.06 7.45
CA ILE A 337 -1.75 -16.71 7.03
C ILE A 337 -1.82 -16.54 5.49
N ALA A 338 -1.65 -17.62 4.72
CA ALA A 338 -1.50 -17.53 3.28
C ALA A 338 -2.68 -16.83 2.55
N PRO A 339 -3.95 -17.00 2.93
CA PRO A 339 -5.05 -16.29 2.27
C PRO A 339 -4.95 -14.77 2.42
N ALA A 340 -4.75 -14.26 3.63
CA ALA A 340 -4.61 -12.82 3.90
C ALA A 340 -3.32 -12.27 3.27
N PHE A 341 -2.24 -13.05 3.27
CA PHE A 341 -0.98 -12.71 2.60
C PHE A 341 -1.16 -12.60 1.09
N THR A 342 -1.99 -13.48 0.48
CA THR A 342 -2.35 -13.40 -0.96
C THR A 342 -3.00 -12.06 -1.28
N PHE A 343 -3.94 -11.62 -0.45
CA PHE A 343 -4.56 -10.32 -0.62
C PHE A 343 -3.52 -9.20 -0.64
N SER A 344 -2.57 -9.20 0.30
CA SER A 344 -1.53 -8.15 0.39
C SER A 344 -0.60 -8.14 -0.83
N ILE A 345 -0.29 -9.30 -1.42
CA ILE A 345 0.48 -9.39 -2.67
C ILE A 345 -0.29 -8.84 -3.86
N VAL A 346 -1.58 -9.19 -3.98
CA VAL A 346 -2.45 -8.66 -5.04
C VAL A 346 -2.58 -7.14 -4.91
N LEU A 347 -2.81 -6.66 -3.68
CA LEU A 347 -2.89 -5.25 -3.35
C LEU A 347 -1.66 -4.48 -3.85
N LEU A 348 -0.48 -4.92 -3.41
CA LEU A 348 0.75 -4.23 -3.78
C LEU A 348 1.05 -4.38 -5.27
N GLY A 349 1.02 -5.60 -5.82
CA GLY A 349 1.36 -5.86 -7.22
C GLY A 349 0.51 -5.06 -8.20
N PHE A 350 -0.78 -4.85 -7.90
CA PHE A 350 -1.65 -4.08 -8.76
C PHE A 350 -1.49 -2.56 -8.57
N LEU A 351 -1.49 -2.09 -7.32
CA LEU A 351 -1.43 -0.66 -7.05
C LEU A 351 -0.08 -0.04 -7.40
N THR A 352 1.02 -0.76 -7.26
CA THR A 352 2.35 -0.28 -7.68
C THR A 352 2.44 -0.05 -9.18
N PHE A 353 1.62 -0.77 -9.98
CA PHE A 353 1.59 -0.60 -11.42
C PHE A 353 0.73 0.58 -11.87
N VAL A 354 -0.38 0.86 -11.17
CA VAL A 354 -1.35 1.90 -11.59
C VAL A 354 -1.33 3.14 -10.71
N SER A 355 -0.45 3.19 -9.70
CA SER A 355 -0.32 4.29 -8.75
C SER A 355 1.12 4.38 -8.24
N TYR A 356 1.41 5.23 -7.26
CA TYR A 356 2.69 5.29 -6.54
C TYR A 356 2.55 4.74 -5.11
N PHE A 357 1.88 3.60 -5.00
CA PHE A 357 1.51 3.00 -3.73
C PHE A 357 2.72 2.49 -2.92
N GLY A 358 3.73 1.92 -3.60
CA GLY A 358 4.91 1.38 -2.97
C GLY A 358 5.95 2.44 -2.60
N ILE A 359 5.90 3.61 -3.23
CA ILE A 359 6.78 4.74 -2.91
C ILE A 359 6.11 5.66 -1.88
N GLU A 360 4.78 5.74 -1.88
CA GLU A 360 4.09 6.55 -0.90
C GLU A 360 4.10 5.87 0.47
N SER A 361 5.04 6.27 1.30
CA SER A 361 5.31 5.70 2.63
C SER A 361 4.06 5.56 3.52
N ARG A 362 3.06 6.40 3.29
CA ARG A 362 1.82 6.42 4.07
C ARG A 362 1.02 5.13 3.97
N ILE A 363 1.07 4.46 2.84
CA ILE A 363 0.25 3.28 2.52
C ILE A 363 1.06 2.01 2.65
N ILE A 364 2.24 1.98 2.04
CA ILE A 364 3.14 0.83 2.07
C ILE A 364 3.52 0.43 3.51
N ASN A 365 3.55 1.40 4.42
CA ASN A 365 3.87 1.16 5.82
C ASN A 365 2.95 0.13 6.48
N TYR A 366 1.64 0.15 6.20
CA TYR A 366 0.71 -0.85 6.74
C TYR A 366 0.97 -2.24 6.15
N VAL A 367 1.26 -2.31 4.86
CA VAL A 367 1.62 -3.58 4.20
C VAL A 367 2.94 -4.11 4.75
N ALA A 368 3.93 -3.25 4.96
CA ALA A 368 5.22 -3.58 5.55
C ALA A 368 5.08 -4.14 6.98
N ILE A 369 4.22 -3.53 7.79
CA ILE A 369 3.90 -4.04 9.14
C ILE A 369 3.26 -5.43 9.03
N PHE A 370 2.27 -5.61 8.13
CA PHE A 370 1.61 -6.90 7.94
C PHE A 370 2.61 -7.99 7.53
N TRP A 371 3.49 -7.71 6.58
CA TRP A 371 4.49 -8.66 6.13
C TRP A 371 5.54 -8.96 7.21
N GLY A 372 6.05 -7.93 7.90
CA GLY A 372 6.99 -8.12 9.01
C GLY A 372 6.42 -9.03 10.09
N TYR A 373 5.19 -8.76 10.51
CA TYR A 373 4.49 -9.55 11.52
C TYR A 373 4.26 -11.00 11.09
N THR A 374 3.64 -11.21 9.93
CA THR A 374 3.24 -12.53 9.46
C THR A 374 4.43 -13.42 9.10
N LEU A 375 5.49 -12.84 8.53
CA LEU A 375 6.71 -13.61 8.21
C LEU A 375 7.52 -13.98 9.44
N ALA A 376 7.52 -13.15 10.49
CA ALA A 376 8.14 -13.50 11.77
C ALA A 376 7.41 -14.67 12.43
N ILE A 377 6.09 -14.63 12.53
CA ILE A 377 5.28 -15.74 13.06
C ILE A 377 5.60 -17.04 12.31
N LYS A 378 5.57 -16.99 10.98
CA LYS A 378 5.89 -18.15 10.14
C LYS A 378 7.26 -18.74 10.42
N ARG A 379 8.28 -17.88 10.54
CA ARG A 379 9.67 -18.30 10.60
C ARG A 379 10.05 -18.89 11.94
N PHE A 380 9.55 -18.31 13.00
CA PHE A 380 9.89 -18.70 14.36
C PHE A 380 8.89 -19.66 15.00
N ASP A 381 7.91 -20.13 14.20
CA ASP A 381 6.85 -21.07 14.66
C ASP A 381 6.20 -20.58 15.95
N ILE A 382 6.05 -19.26 16.06
CA ILE A 382 5.43 -18.62 17.22
C ILE A 382 4.00 -19.13 17.26
N LYS A 383 3.74 -20.04 18.19
CA LYS A 383 2.38 -20.50 18.49
C LYS A 383 1.68 -19.39 19.27
N ASN A 384 0.67 -18.85 18.66
CA ASN A 384 -0.22 -17.88 19.31
C ASN A 384 -1.19 -18.60 20.25
#